data_17810864164185d0ef22f3c450d1afe0
#
_entry.id   17810864164185d0ef22f3c450d1afe0
#
_cell.length_a   1.000
_cell.length_b   1.000
_cell.length_c   1.000
_cell.angle_alpha   90.00
_cell.angle_beta   90.00
_cell.angle_gamma   90.00
#
_symmetry.space_group_name_H-M   'P 1'
#
loop_
_entity.id
_entity.type
_entity.pdbx_description
1 polymer ?
#
loop_
_entity_poly.entity_id
_entity_poly.type
_entity_poly.pdbx_seq_one_letter_code
_entity_poly.pdbx_strand_id
1 'polypeptide(L)'
;LHSRRKKKANRGQLDIRSTLRVNQEYDGLLFETVWKKTKVDRPKVITLCDVSGSVANVARFFLMFLYSLTEVLPHIRTFAFSNKAGEVTDLFETKDIENASAETLLLHGGGSTDYGQALIDLEGFIETDIDKKTTLIILGDARSNFGDPRTDILKSLQEKSKRVIFLNPEPAGLWGTGDSEMKRFLPYC
;
A
#
# COMPACT_ATOMS: atom_id res chain seq x y z
N LEU A 1 27.77 12.08 15.07
CA LEU A 1 28.37 11.50 13.84
C LEU A 1 28.20 9.99 13.85
N HIS A 2 27.07 9.47 13.35
CA HIS A 2 26.86 8.02 13.18
C HIS A 2 27.42 7.60 11.82
N SER A 3 28.58 7.01 11.83
CA SER A 3 29.18 6.32 10.69
C SER A 3 28.30 5.13 10.29
N ARG A 4 27.59 5.25 9.17
CA ARG A 4 26.91 4.12 8.52
C ARG A 4 27.99 3.14 8.03
N ARG A 5 28.26 2.09 8.80
CA ARG A 5 29.02 0.94 8.32
C ARG A 5 28.31 0.34 7.11
N LYS A 6 28.87 0.50 5.92
CA LYS A 6 28.47 -0.27 4.73
C LYS A 6 28.71 -1.75 5.04
N LYS A 7 27.67 -2.49 5.39
CA LYS A 7 27.71 -3.95 5.43
C LYS A 7 27.96 -4.43 4.01
N LYS A 8 29.17 -4.97 3.73
CA LYS A 8 29.42 -5.76 2.52
C LYS A 8 28.46 -6.95 2.57
N ALA A 9 27.43 -6.96 1.72
CA ALA A 9 26.51 -8.06 1.61
C ALA A 9 27.14 -9.16 0.74
N ASN A 10 28.00 -9.99 1.33
CA ASN A 10 28.45 -11.26 0.75
C ASN A 10 27.47 -12.39 1.13
N ARG A 11 26.15 -12.13 1.12
CA ARG A 11 25.10 -13.11 1.38
C ARG A 11 24.19 -13.19 0.17
N GLY A 12 24.54 -14.05 -0.76
CA GLY A 12 23.76 -14.43 -1.92
C GLY A 12 24.15 -15.83 -2.36
N GLN A 13 23.43 -16.41 -3.29
CA GLN A 13 23.82 -17.66 -3.92
C GLN A 13 25.03 -17.42 -4.83
N LEU A 14 26.11 -18.21 -4.69
CA LEU A 14 27.28 -18.13 -5.56
C LEU A 14 26.86 -18.40 -7.02
N ASP A 15 27.22 -17.49 -7.92
CA ASP A 15 27.07 -17.73 -9.36
C ASP A 15 28.29 -18.54 -9.86
N ILE A 16 28.16 -19.86 -9.78
CA ILE A 16 29.23 -20.79 -10.14
C ILE A 16 29.70 -20.58 -11.59
N ARG A 17 28.75 -20.38 -12.53
CA ARG A 17 29.07 -20.21 -13.95
C ARG A 17 29.85 -18.91 -14.20
N SER A 18 29.43 -17.81 -13.62
CA SER A 18 30.14 -16.53 -13.73
C SER A 18 31.47 -16.56 -12.98
N THR A 19 31.54 -17.20 -11.80
CA THR A 19 32.75 -17.37 -11.04
C THR A 19 33.80 -18.15 -11.82
N LEU A 20 33.43 -19.26 -12.43
CA LEU A 20 34.37 -20.06 -13.27
C LEU A 20 34.84 -19.28 -14.50
N ARG A 21 33.95 -18.51 -15.14
CA ARG A 21 34.32 -17.70 -16.31
C ARG A 21 35.34 -16.60 -15.96
N VAL A 22 35.18 -15.89 -14.85
CA VAL A 22 36.10 -14.83 -14.42
C VAL A 22 37.46 -15.42 -14.04
N ASN A 23 37.51 -16.65 -13.48
CA ASN A 23 38.75 -17.29 -13.08
C ASN A 23 39.39 -18.14 -14.18
N GLN A 24 38.85 -18.11 -15.40
CA GLN A 24 39.43 -18.87 -16.53
C GLN A 24 40.85 -18.37 -16.91
N GLU A 25 41.13 -17.08 -16.69
CA GLU A 25 42.46 -16.49 -16.91
C GLU A 25 43.51 -16.92 -15.87
N TYR A 26 43.07 -17.55 -14.77
CA TYR A 26 43.94 -18.00 -13.66
C TYR A 26 44.04 -19.54 -13.59
N ASP A 27 44.00 -20.24 -14.73
CA ASP A 27 44.12 -21.70 -14.81
C ASP A 27 43.11 -22.46 -13.90
N GLY A 28 41.95 -21.84 -13.64
CA GLY A 28 40.91 -22.43 -12.82
C GLY A 28 41.07 -22.25 -11.30
N LEU A 29 42.11 -21.54 -10.86
CA LEU A 29 42.24 -21.17 -9.45
C LEU A 29 41.20 -20.09 -9.09
N LEU A 30 40.46 -20.30 -8.00
CA LEU A 30 39.39 -19.40 -7.55
C LEU A 30 39.94 -18.17 -6.82
N PHE A 31 40.31 -17.12 -7.55
CA PHE A 31 40.70 -15.84 -6.97
C PHE A 31 39.56 -14.89 -6.75
N GLU A 32 38.54 -14.94 -7.62
CA GLU A 32 37.37 -14.07 -7.55
C GLU A 32 36.07 -14.88 -7.46
N THR A 33 35.15 -14.44 -6.62
CA THR A 33 33.80 -15.06 -6.50
C THR A 33 32.74 -14.09 -6.96
N VAL A 34 31.90 -14.51 -7.89
CA VAL A 34 30.75 -13.75 -8.38
C VAL A 34 29.48 -14.25 -7.68
N TRP A 35 28.75 -13.34 -7.06
CA TRP A 35 27.53 -13.65 -6.33
C TRP A 35 26.31 -13.20 -7.13
N LYS A 36 25.28 -14.05 -7.22
CA LYS A 36 23.99 -13.64 -7.79
C LYS A 36 23.43 -12.52 -6.94
N LYS A 37 23.23 -11.35 -7.55
CA LYS A 37 22.46 -10.28 -6.91
C LYS A 37 21.00 -10.73 -6.84
N THR A 38 20.52 -11.06 -5.65
CA THR A 38 19.09 -11.22 -5.43
C THR A 38 18.46 -9.86 -5.68
N LYS A 39 17.67 -9.73 -6.76
CA LYS A 39 16.88 -8.55 -7.01
C LYS A 39 15.79 -8.54 -5.93
N VAL A 40 16.02 -7.78 -4.86
CA VAL A 40 14.98 -7.54 -3.86
C VAL A 40 13.92 -6.71 -4.57
N ASP A 41 12.85 -7.35 -4.98
CA ASP A 41 11.67 -6.66 -5.50
C ASP A 41 11.10 -5.85 -4.31
N ARG A 42 11.27 -4.54 -4.35
CA ARG A 42 10.71 -3.66 -3.33
C ARG A 42 9.22 -3.55 -3.60
N PRO A 43 8.36 -4.00 -2.69
CA PRO A 43 6.92 -3.92 -2.90
C PRO A 43 6.53 -2.45 -2.98
N LYS A 44 5.70 -2.12 -3.96
CA LYS A 44 5.03 -0.84 -4.09
C LYS A 44 3.65 -1.00 -3.46
N VAL A 45 3.33 -0.15 -2.52
CA VAL A 45 2.07 -0.20 -1.79
C VAL A 45 1.34 1.13 -1.94
N ILE A 46 0.06 1.05 -2.25
CA ILE A 46 -0.86 2.19 -2.25
C ILE A 46 -1.96 1.86 -1.24
N THR A 47 -2.26 2.79 -0.36
CA THR A 47 -3.31 2.60 0.65
C THR A 47 -4.40 3.65 0.49
N LEU A 48 -5.65 3.23 0.66
CA LEU A 48 -6.83 4.10 0.72
C LEU A 48 -7.54 3.85 2.05
N CYS A 49 -7.59 4.85 2.91
CA CYS A 49 -8.13 4.75 4.26
C CYS A 49 -9.41 5.56 4.41
N ASP A 50 -10.47 4.90 4.79
CA ASP A 50 -11.71 5.53 5.20
C ASP A 50 -11.53 6.18 6.58
N VAL A 51 -11.80 7.48 6.66
CA VAL A 51 -11.78 8.28 7.88
C VAL A 51 -13.12 8.98 8.14
N SER A 52 -14.18 8.45 7.56
CA SER A 52 -15.56 8.92 7.74
C SER A 52 -16.10 8.68 9.15
N GLY A 53 -17.25 9.25 9.44
CA GLY A 53 -17.90 9.13 10.76
C GLY A 53 -18.28 7.69 11.12
N SER A 54 -18.61 6.83 10.16
CA SER A 54 -18.98 5.41 10.39
C SER A 54 -17.82 4.59 10.98
N VAL A 55 -16.59 4.89 10.59
CA VAL A 55 -15.38 4.20 11.07
C VAL A 55 -14.64 4.95 12.17
N ALA A 56 -15.19 6.03 12.73
CA ALA A 56 -14.50 6.89 13.70
C ALA A 56 -13.84 6.11 14.87
N ASN A 57 -14.49 5.05 15.36
CA ASN A 57 -13.97 4.22 16.44
C ASN A 57 -12.73 3.39 16.05
N VAL A 58 -12.56 3.08 14.78
CA VAL A 58 -11.44 2.27 14.25
C VAL A 58 -10.48 3.08 13.38
N ALA A 59 -10.86 4.30 12.97
CA ALA A 59 -10.03 5.16 12.13
C ALA A 59 -8.65 5.40 12.74
N ARG A 60 -8.57 5.64 14.06
CA ARG A 60 -7.29 5.80 14.76
C ARG A 60 -6.40 4.55 14.62
N PHE A 61 -6.99 3.35 14.73
CA PHE A 61 -6.25 2.11 14.54
C PHE A 61 -5.75 1.96 13.09
N PHE A 62 -6.58 2.31 12.11
CA PHE A 62 -6.17 2.30 10.71
C PHE A 62 -5.03 3.26 10.43
N LEU A 63 -5.09 4.49 10.97
CA LEU A 63 -4.03 5.49 10.81
C LEU A 63 -2.73 5.05 11.50
N MET A 64 -2.80 4.42 12.68
CA MET A 64 -1.65 3.81 13.35
C MET A 64 -1.03 2.67 12.52
N PHE A 65 -1.87 1.84 11.91
CA PHE A 65 -1.41 0.77 11.04
C PHE A 65 -0.71 1.34 9.79
N LEU A 66 -1.28 2.37 9.16
CA LEU A 66 -0.68 3.06 8.03
C LEU A 66 0.67 3.68 8.41
N TYR A 67 0.75 4.35 9.54
CA TYR A 67 2.00 4.92 10.06
C TYR A 67 3.08 3.84 10.20
N SER A 68 2.74 2.70 10.79
CA SER A 68 3.67 1.57 10.92
C SER A 68 4.12 1.02 9.56
N LEU A 69 3.26 1.05 8.54
CA LEU A 69 3.62 0.65 7.18
C LEU A 69 4.61 1.63 6.55
N THR A 70 4.46 2.95 6.77
CA THR A 70 5.39 3.96 6.22
C THR A 70 6.80 3.81 6.80
N GLU A 71 6.93 3.40 8.06
CA GLU A 71 8.24 3.13 8.67
C GLU A 71 8.99 1.94 8.04
N VAL A 72 8.24 0.96 7.53
CA VAL A 72 8.81 -0.31 7.04
C VAL A 72 8.94 -0.33 5.52
N LEU A 73 8.01 0.30 4.80
CA LEU A 73 7.91 0.24 3.35
C LEU A 73 8.44 1.52 2.69
N PRO A 74 9.54 1.45 1.92
CA PRO A 74 10.17 2.63 1.33
C PRO A 74 9.40 3.23 0.14
N HIS A 75 8.37 2.54 -0.37
CA HIS A 75 7.57 2.95 -1.52
C HIS A 75 6.09 2.75 -1.22
N ILE A 76 5.58 3.52 -0.29
CA ILE A 76 4.16 3.56 0.06
C ILE A 76 3.59 4.94 -0.29
N ARG A 77 2.39 4.96 -0.87
CA ARG A 77 1.57 6.17 -0.99
C ARG A 77 0.29 5.95 -0.20
N THR A 78 -0.05 6.93 0.61
CA THR A 78 -1.18 6.86 1.54
C THR A 78 -2.21 7.91 1.19
N PHE A 79 -3.45 7.47 1.03
CA PHE A 79 -4.62 8.31 0.76
C PHE A 79 -5.64 8.13 1.87
N ALA A 80 -6.30 9.23 2.23
CA ALA A 80 -7.42 9.22 3.17
C ALA A 80 -8.66 9.83 2.51
N PHE A 81 -9.85 9.36 2.88
CA PHE A 81 -11.11 9.87 2.36
C PHE A 81 -12.26 9.78 3.37
N SER A 82 -13.25 10.64 3.17
CA SER A 82 -14.64 10.43 3.56
C SER A 82 -15.52 10.55 2.32
N ASN A 83 -15.70 11.73 1.76
CA ASN A 83 -16.40 11.94 0.50
C ASN A 83 -15.46 12.10 -0.71
N LYS A 84 -14.24 12.59 -0.49
CA LYS A 84 -13.20 12.74 -1.52
C LYS A 84 -11.87 12.21 -1.00
N ALA A 85 -11.11 11.59 -1.88
CA ALA A 85 -9.77 11.14 -1.50
C ALA A 85 -8.74 12.24 -1.67
N GLY A 86 -7.76 12.25 -0.75
CA GLY A 86 -6.58 13.10 -0.85
C GLY A 86 -5.33 12.36 -0.36
N GLU A 87 -4.19 12.71 -0.93
CA GLU A 87 -2.92 12.12 -0.55
C GLU A 87 -2.44 12.71 0.77
N VAL A 88 -2.04 11.85 1.69
CA VAL A 88 -1.55 12.21 3.03
C VAL A 88 -0.18 11.59 3.32
N THR A 89 0.52 11.11 2.30
CA THR A 89 1.84 10.46 2.41
C THR A 89 2.82 11.34 3.19
N ASP A 90 2.95 12.62 2.80
CA ASP A 90 3.88 13.57 3.42
C ASP A 90 3.60 13.80 4.91
N LEU A 91 2.34 13.71 5.33
CA LEU A 91 1.97 13.87 6.75
C LEU A 91 2.56 12.73 7.58
N PHE A 92 2.49 11.49 7.06
CA PHE A 92 3.00 10.30 7.75
C PHE A 92 4.52 10.15 7.65
N GLU A 93 5.18 10.77 6.67
CA GLU A 93 6.63 10.77 6.53
C GLU A 93 7.31 11.83 7.39
N THR A 94 6.66 12.97 7.63
CA THR A 94 7.28 14.14 8.24
C THR A 94 6.84 14.42 9.68
N LYS A 95 5.69 13.90 10.11
CA LYS A 95 5.09 14.16 11.42
C LYS A 95 5.06 12.88 12.26
N ASP A 96 4.98 13.04 13.58
CA ASP A 96 4.64 11.94 14.49
C ASP A 96 3.19 11.47 14.27
N ILE A 97 2.89 10.28 14.76
CA ILE A 97 1.59 9.61 14.55
C ILE A 97 0.40 10.44 15.05
N GLU A 98 0.56 11.17 16.15
CA GLU A 98 -0.54 11.93 16.76
C GLU A 98 -0.89 13.13 15.89
N ASN A 99 0.11 13.91 15.47
CA ASN A 99 -0.06 15.06 14.59
C ASN A 99 -0.50 14.66 13.18
N ALA A 100 0.11 13.62 12.59
CA ALA A 100 -0.29 13.10 11.28
C ALA A 100 -1.75 12.63 11.27
N SER A 101 -2.17 11.89 12.30
CA SER A 101 -3.55 11.41 12.42
C SER A 101 -4.54 12.55 12.63
N ALA A 102 -4.22 13.50 13.52
CA ALA A 102 -5.09 14.64 13.79
C ALA A 102 -5.31 15.49 12.53
N GLU A 103 -4.26 15.77 11.78
CA GLU A 103 -4.33 16.55 10.55
C GLU A 103 -5.05 15.80 9.42
N THR A 104 -4.81 14.51 9.28
CA THR A 104 -5.56 13.66 8.35
C THR A 104 -7.05 13.70 8.63
N LEU A 105 -7.46 13.56 9.89
CA LEU A 105 -8.87 13.65 10.31
C LEU A 105 -9.45 15.05 10.12
N LEU A 106 -8.66 16.09 10.30
CA LEU A 106 -9.08 17.47 10.07
C LEU A 106 -9.35 17.75 8.59
N LEU A 107 -8.48 17.24 7.70
CA LEU A 107 -8.55 17.48 6.26
C LEU A 107 -9.58 16.61 5.56
N HIS A 108 -9.72 15.36 5.97
CA HIS A 108 -10.50 14.34 5.25
C HIS A 108 -11.57 13.65 6.09
N GLY A 109 -11.61 13.87 7.42
CA GLY A 109 -12.56 13.21 8.31
C GLY A 109 -13.92 13.88 8.41
N GLY A 110 -14.88 13.16 9.03
CA GLY A 110 -16.16 13.74 9.47
C GLY A 110 -17.21 13.97 8.38
N GLY A 111 -16.93 13.62 7.13
CA GLY A 111 -17.89 13.71 6.02
C GLY A 111 -18.76 12.46 5.89
N SER A 112 -19.76 12.56 4.99
CA SER A 112 -20.51 11.40 4.50
C SER A 112 -19.58 10.53 3.66
N THR A 113 -19.69 9.21 3.79
CA THR A 113 -18.80 8.28 3.07
C THR A 113 -19.25 8.12 1.63
N ASP A 114 -18.32 8.28 0.69
CA ASP A 114 -18.52 8.00 -0.74
C ASP A 114 -17.34 7.23 -1.31
N TYR A 115 -17.44 5.90 -1.31
CA TYR A 115 -16.43 5.01 -1.90
C TYR A 115 -16.29 5.19 -3.41
N GLY A 116 -17.41 5.48 -4.10
CA GLY A 116 -17.38 5.68 -5.54
C GLY A 116 -16.53 6.87 -5.94
N GLN A 117 -16.74 8.02 -5.29
CA GLN A 117 -15.95 9.21 -5.53
C GLN A 117 -14.49 9.01 -5.09
N ALA A 118 -14.25 8.35 -3.95
CA ALA A 118 -12.91 8.06 -3.47
C ALA A 118 -12.11 7.18 -4.43
N LEU A 119 -12.76 6.20 -5.07
CA LEU A 119 -12.12 5.34 -6.09
C LEU A 119 -11.82 6.11 -7.38
N ILE A 120 -12.71 7.03 -7.81
CA ILE A 120 -12.47 7.93 -8.96
C ILE A 120 -11.25 8.80 -8.69
N ASP A 121 -11.21 9.46 -7.54
CA ASP A 121 -10.12 10.35 -7.15
C ASP A 121 -8.80 9.56 -7.07
N LEU A 122 -8.83 8.37 -6.43
CA LEU A 122 -7.66 7.51 -6.32
C LEU A 122 -7.13 7.10 -7.69
N GLU A 123 -8.00 6.63 -8.61
CA GLU A 123 -7.57 6.24 -9.95
C GLU A 123 -6.86 7.41 -10.65
N GLY A 124 -7.37 8.63 -10.54
CA GLY A 124 -6.74 9.83 -11.10
C GLY A 124 -5.36 10.12 -10.50
N PHE A 125 -5.19 9.96 -9.17
CA PHE A 125 -3.91 10.20 -8.51
C PHE A 125 -2.83 9.16 -8.83
N ILE A 126 -3.22 7.91 -9.13
CA ILE A 126 -2.28 6.80 -9.27
C ILE A 126 -2.18 6.26 -10.70
N GLU A 127 -2.81 6.90 -11.69
CA GLU A 127 -2.89 6.43 -13.07
C GLU A 127 -1.52 6.06 -13.66
N THR A 128 -0.51 6.88 -13.40
CA THR A 128 0.86 6.66 -13.88
C THR A 128 1.70 5.77 -12.96
N ASP A 129 1.22 5.52 -11.74
CA ASP A 129 1.99 4.86 -10.71
C ASP A 129 1.59 3.41 -10.47
N ILE A 130 0.38 3.02 -10.83
CA ILE A 130 -0.10 1.65 -10.62
C ILE A 130 0.49 0.69 -11.64
N ASP A 131 1.00 -0.46 -11.18
CA ASP A 131 1.57 -1.50 -12.03
C ASP A 131 1.41 -2.90 -11.40
N LYS A 132 1.83 -3.95 -12.11
CA LYS A 132 1.77 -5.36 -11.67
C LYS A 132 2.65 -5.69 -10.44
N LYS A 133 3.36 -4.72 -9.87
CA LYS A 133 4.11 -4.85 -8.61
C LYS A 133 3.39 -4.16 -7.47
N THR A 134 2.39 -3.36 -7.76
CA THR A 134 1.63 -2.56 -6.79
C THR A 134 0.63 -3.43 -6.04
N THR A 135 0.65 -3.35 -4.72
CA THR A 135 -0.43 -3.86 -3.85
C THR A 135 -1.28 -2.68 -3.42
N LEU A 136 -2.57 -2.71 -3.72
CA LEU A 136 -3.56 -1.75 -3.22
C LEU A 136 -4.17 -2.29 -1.93
N ILE A 137 -4.18 -1.49 -0.87
CA ILE A 137 -4.81 -1.83 0.41
C ILE A 137 -5.90 -0.80 0.70
N ILE A 138 -7.14 -1.25 0.85
CA ILE A 138 -8.29 -0.43 1.22
C ILE A 138 -8.67 -0.76 2.65
N LEU A 139 -8.79 0.26 3.50
CA LEU A 139 -9.18 0.15 4.90
C LEU A 139 -10.49 0.90 5.12
N GLY A 140 -11.53 0.20 5.56
CA GLY A 140 -12.84 0.79 5.80
C GLY A 140 -13.94 -0.26 5.92
N ASP A 141 -15.16 0.19 6.20
CA ASP A 141 -16.34 -0.67 6.40
C ASP A 141 -17.12 -0.97 5.11
N ALA A 142 -16.73 -0.36 3.99
CA ALA A 142 -17.41 -0.44 2.70
C ALA A 142 -18.87 0.08 2.73
N ARG A 143 -19.19 1.05 3.60
CA ARG A 143 -20.51 1.71 3.65
C ARG A 143 -20.47 3.00 2.85
N SER A 144 -21.33 3.12 1.85
CA SER A 144 -21.27 4.22 0.85
C SER A 144 -22.54 5.08 0.81
N ASN A 145 -23.32 5.14 1.90
CA ASN A 145 -24.54 5.92 1.99
C ASN A 145 -25.47 5.79 0.75
N PHE A 146 -25.58 4.55 0.23
CA PHE A 146 -26.39 4.20 -0.96
C PHE A 146 -25.94 4.89 -2.26
N GLY A 147 -24.73 5.44 -2.33
CA GLY A 147 -24.10 5.93 -3.56
C GLY A 147 -23.68 4.80 -4.51
N ASP A 148 -23.32 5.15 -5.75
CA ASP A 148 -22.73 4.18 -6.69
C ASP A 148 -21.31 3.82 -6.24
N PRO A 149 -21.03 2.56 -5.84
CA PRO A 149 -19.73 2.17 -5.32
C PRO A 149 -18.61 2.08 -6.40
N ARG A 150 -18.93 2.33 -7.66
CA ARG A 150 -17.97 2.32 -8.79
C ARG A 150 -17.09 1.08 -8.81
N THR A 151 -17.72 -0.07 -8.78
CA THR A 151 -17.05 -1.37 -8.86
C THR A 151 -16.27 -1.57 -10.17
N ASP A 152 -16.65 -0.85 -11.22
CA ASP A 152 -15.94 -0.76 -12.49
C ASP A 152 -14.50 -0.23 -12.32
N ILE A 153 -14.34 0.81 -11.49
CA ILE A 153 -13.02 1.38 -11.18
C ILE A 153 -12.21 0.41 -10.32
N LEU A 154 -12.81 -0.18 -9.28
CA LEU A 154 -12.10 -1.15 -8.45
C LEU A 154 -11.61 -2.34 -9.27
N LYS A 155 -12.41 -2.82 -10.23
CA LYS A 155 -12.02 -3.84 -11.19
C LYS A 155 -10.83 -3.38 -12.05
N SER A 156 -10.88 -2.16 -12.61
CA SER A 156 -9.77 -1.59 -13.38
C SER A 156 -8.47 -1.56 -12.56
N LEU A 157 -8.55 -1.10 -11.29
CA LEU A 157 -7.41 -1.06 -10.38
C LEU A 157 -6.87 -2.47 -10.05
N GLN A 158 -7.75 -3.45 -9.85
CA GLN A 158 -7.35 -4.84 -9.65
C GLN A 158 -6.63 -5.40 -10.88
N GLU A 159 -7.15 -5.14 -12.08
CA GLU A 159 -6.54 -5.60 -13.33
C GLU A 159 -5.17 -4.96 -13.57
N LYS A 160 -4.93 -3.72 -13.14
CA LYS A 160 -3.65 -3.01 -13.26
C LYS A 160 -2.64 -3.39 -12.17
N SER A 161 -3.10 -3.76 -10.97
CA SER A 161 -2.28 -4.05 -9.81
C SER A 161 -1.80 -5.51 -9.74
N LYS A 162 -0.96 -5.82 -8.76
CA LYS A 162 -0.59 -7.18 -8.37
C LYS A 162 -1.72 -7.85 -7.60
N ARG A 163 -2.35 -7.11 -6.70
CA ARG A 163 -3.50 -7.54 -5.90
C ARG A 163 -4.15 -6.34 -5.21
N VAL A 164 -5.42 -6.49 -4.89
CA VAL A 164 -6.17 -5.61 -3.99
C VAL A 164 -6.43 -6.38 -2.69
N ILE A 165 -6.30 -5.69 -1.56
CA ILE A 165 -6.61 -6.22 -0.23
C ILE A 165 -7.59 -5.25 0.41
N PHE A 166 -8.75 -5.75 0.85
CA PHE A 166 -9.72 -4.95 1.59
C PHE A 166 -9.71 -5.37 3.06
N LEU A 167 -9.38 -4.45 3.95
CA LEU A 167 -9.39 -4.64 5.40
C LEU A 167 -10.65 -4.01 5.97
N ASN A 168 -11.67 -4.85 6.15
CA ASN A 168 -12.96 -4.44 6.71
C ASN A 168 -13.01 -4.79 8.20
N PRO A 169 -13.28 -3.81 9.10
CA PRO A 169 -13.36 -4.04 10.53
C PRO A 169 -14.67 -4.74 10.96
N GLU A 170 -15.68 -4.74 10.08
CA GLU A 170 -16.95 -5.40 10.38
C GLU A 170 -16.89 -6.90 10.17
N PRO A 171 -17.58 -7.69 11.00
CA PRO A 171 -17.70 -9.12 10.80
C PRO A 171 -18.41 -9.45 9.48
N ALA A 172 -17.97 -10.52 8.81
CA ALA A 172 -18.47 -10.92 7.50
C ALA A 172 -19.99 -11.10 7.41
N GLY A 173 -20.67 -11.36 8.53
CA GLY A 173 -22.12 -11.47 8.59
C GLY A 173 -22.87 -10.15 8.32
N LEU A 174 -22.18 -9.02 8.48
CA LEU A 174 -22.76 -7.69 8.20
C LEU A 174 -22.49 -7.21 6.77
N TRP A 175 -21.63 -7.86 6.02
CA TRP A 175 -21.28 -7.48 4.66
C TRP A 175 -22.48 -7.57 3.71
N GLY A 176 -22.77 -6.47 3.03
CA GLY A 176 -23.93 -6.35 2.14
C GLY A 176 -25.27 -6.22 2.87
N THR A 177 -25.26 -5.81 4.15
CA THR A 177 -26.45 -5.38 4.88
C THR A 177 -26.48 -3.85 4.95
N GLY A 178 -27.69 -3.28 4.88
CA GLY A 178 -27.88 -1.83 4.83
C GLY A 178 -27.22 -1.24 3.60
N ASP A 179 -26.32 -0.29 3.80
CA ASP A 179 -25.55 0.43 2.79
C ASP A 179 -24.15 -0.15 2.55
N SER A 180 -23.84 -1.33 3.13
CA SER A 180 -22.55 -1.99 2.94
C SER A 180 -22.41 -2.57 1.53
N GLU A 181 -21.43 -2.11 0.79
CA GLU A 181 -21.10 -2.54 -0.57
C GLU A 181 -20.03 -3.65 -0.61
N MET A 182 -19.64 -4.19 0.56
CA MET A 182 -18.54 -5.16 0.65
C MET A 182 -18.75 -6.39 -0.24
N LYS A 183 -19.97 -6.90 -0.37
CA LYS A 183 -20.29 -8.03 -1.27
C LYS A 183 -20.04 -7.72 -2.74
N ARG A 184 -20.17 -6.45 -3.14
CA ARG A 184 -19.89 -5.99 -4.50
C ARG A 184 -18.40 -5.77 -4.74
N PHE A 185 -17.64 -5.42 -3.70
CA PHE A 185 -16.19 -5.26 -3.77
C PHE A 185 -15.42 -6.59 -3.70
N LEU A 186 -15.96 -7.57 -2.96
CA LEU A 186 -15.29 -8.84 -2.68
C LEU A 186 -14.73 -9.59 -3.91
N PRO A 187 -15.41 -9.60 -5.10
CA PRO A 187 -14.86 -10.27 -6.28
C PRO A 187 -13.54 -9.67 -6.81
N TYR A 188 -13.22 -8.45 -6.40
CA TYR A 188 -12.06 -7.69 -6.86
C TYR A 188 -10.95 -7.56 -5.82
N CYS A 189 -11.03 -8.31 -4.69
CA CYS A 189 -10.08 -8.24 -3.58
C CYS A 189 -9.32 -9.56 -3.34
#